data_2ebd376d0e20da9ee0af6652257da6c4
#
_entry.id   2ebd376d0e20da9ee0af6652257da6c4
#
_cell.length_a   1.000
_cell.length_b   1.000
_cell.length_c   1.000
_cell.angle_alpha   90.00
_cell.angle_beta   90.00
_cell.angle_gamma   90.00
#
_symmetry.space_group_name_H-M   'P 1'
#
loop_
_entity.id
_entity.type
_entity.pdbx_description
1 polymer ?
#
loop_
_entity_poly.entity_id
_entity_poly.type
_entity_poly.pdbx_seq_one_letter_code
_entity_poly.pdbx_strand_id
1 'polypeptide(L)'
;MANKHFIISLDAGYNGFKTIVGEKTGEGTIQLMKFHDAANIEKCNMSRKITDLKEEDPLYVRATNPVTGERVYYVGGYPAKNRYDFTNEFKTDDEFYDAIDEKNEGGKYARFNTERFKMLVLASLFKAVNKLSGKSEELSKIMDNGNDFDLTIIVLVPHATLENDDIKNSIINCIRNKEFHKNYMFSIDGIKNEEMYELPEIIERAEILFESQTYASITCEVLNIIDEKLAGKKQVTDEDRNREFSSNLPAFAWDCGGKTIGIARVEEDATINTKSESNTDFAITNICMNTSNSIYKQYKYRIPQEKIEAYATEERVINDFNEEGEAVIIKIAPEYKKQIQATIKELFEYSMKEYKREMLTANTFIVSGGAGELYADKLLKYVREAVAENFGEEVADKKNFCKAKGRYGDVENGSIYSIATGGLLLA
;
A
#
# COMPACT_ATOMS: atom_id res chain seq x y z
N MET A 1 -12.24 23.69 25.37
CA MET A 1 -11.76 22.30 25.28
C MET A 1 -10.74 22.28 24.16
N ALA A 2 -9.64 21.54 24.25
CA ALA A 2 -8.74 21.38 23.12
C ALA A 2 -9.49 20.63 22.02
N ASN A 3 -9.34 21.07 20.75
CA ASN A 3 -9.92 20.37 19.61
C ASN A 3 -9.39 18.94 19.57
N LYS A 4 -10.24 17.99 19.20
CA LYS A 4 -9.77 16.63 18.88
C LYS A 4 -8.96 16.69 17.61
N HIS A 5 -7.83 15.99 17.60
CA HIS A 5 -6.95 15.95 16.45
C HIS A 5 -6.91 14.54 15.86
N PHE A 6 -7.40 14.39 14.64
CA PHE A 6 -7.39 13.14 13.90
C PHE A 6 -6.28 13.08 12.87
N ILE A 7 -5.82 11.89 12.60
CA ILE A 7 -4.77 11.61 11.62
C ILE A 7 -5.29 10.56 10.66
N ILE A 8 -5.17 10.82 9.36
CA ILE A 8 -5.41 9.86 8.30
C ILE A 8 -4.07 9.55 7.65
N SER A 9 -3.60 8.32 7.84
CA SER A 9 -2.41 7.81 7.13
C SER A 9 -2.86 7.01 5.91
N LEU A 10 -2.44 7.47 4.74
CA LEU A 10 -2.83 6.93 3.44
C LEU A 10 -1.62 6.35 2.72
N ASP A 11 -1.51 5.01 2.68
CA ASP A 11 -0.56 4.31 1.81
C ASP A 11 -1.20 4.08 0.44
N ALA A 12 -0.79 4.89 -0.52
CA ALA A 12 -1.29 4.87 -1.88
C ALA A 12 -0.57 3.80 -2.73
N GLY A 13 -0.71 2.53 -2.36
CA GLY A 13 -0.11 1.40 -3.08
C GLY A 13 -0.71 1.16 -4.47
N TYR A 14 0.00 0.39 -5.31
CA TYR A 14 -0.45 0.05 -6.67
C TYR A 14 -1.62 -0.94 -6.70
N ASN A 15 -1.63 -1.91 -5.80
CA ASN A 15 -2.67 -2.94 -5.74
C ASN A 15 -3.78 -2.63 -4.74
N GLY A 16 -3.64 -1.54 -3.98
CA GLY A 16 -4.65 -1.11 -3.02
C GLY A 16 -4.18 0.06 -2.18
N PHE A 17 -5.12 0.93 -1.83
CA PHE A 17 -4.94 1.99 -0.86
C PHE A 17 -5.22 1.43 0.51
N LYS A 18 -4.28 1.57 1.44
CA LYS A 18 -4.45 1.20 2.83
C LYS A 18 -4.53 2.47 3.63
N THR A 19 -5.60 2.58 4.38
CA THR A 19 -5.89 3.77 5.16
C THR A 19 -6.04 3.38 6.62
N ILE A 20 -5.33 4.10 7.48
CA ILE A 20 -5.49 4.01 8.92
C ILE A 20 -5.89 5.39 9.44
N VAL A 21 -6.90 5.42 10.30
CA VAL A 21 -7.34 6.63 10.98
C VAL A 21 -7.02 6.49 12.46
N GLY A 22 -6.43 7.52 13.03
CA GLY A 22 -6.11 7.60 14.45
C GLY A 22 -6.53 8.93 15.06
N GLU A 23 -6.46 8.98 16.39
CA GLU A 23 -6.64 10.18 17.19
C GLU A 23 -5.37 10.46 17.98
N LYS A 24 -4.86 11.69 17.90
CA LYS A 24 -3.73 12.14 18.69
C LYS A 24 -4.19 12.46 20.10
N THR A 25 -3.59 11.82 21.08
CA THR A 25 -3.87 12.00 22.49
C THR A 25 -2.64 12.54 23.21
N GLY A 26 -2.79 12.89 24.48
CA GLY A 26 -1.62 13.30 25.29
C GLY A 26 -0.59 12.18 25.53
N GLU A 27 -0.95 10.93 25.23
CA GLU A 27 -0.10 9.73 25.40
C GLU A 27 0.43 9.19 24.05
N GLY A 28 0.15 9.87 22.94
CA GLY A 28 0.51 9.46 21.58
C GLY A 28 -0.70 9.26 20.70
N THR A 29 -0.54 8.53 19.60
CA THR A 29 -1.59 8.30 18.62
C THR A 29 -2.27 6.94 18.85
N ILE A 30 -3.60 6.94 18.91
CA ILE A 30 -4.43 5.75 19.04
C ILE A 30 -5.08 5.44 17.69
N GLN A 31 -4.93 4.21 17.21
CA GLN A 31 -5.65 3.76 16.00
C GLN A 31 -7.14 3.61 16.29
N LEU A 32 -7.99 4.22 15.48
CA LEU A 32 -9.43 4.12 15.56
C LEU A 32 -10.03 3.14 14.56
N MET A 33 -9.51 3.11 13.36
CA MET A 33 -9.97 2.24 12.28
C MET A 33 -8.91 2.02 11.21
N LYS A 34 -9.10 0.98 10.41
CA LYS A 34 -8.30 0.69 9.21
C LYS A 34 -9.18 0.09 8.12
N PHE A 35 -8.81 0.31 6.88
CA PHE A 35 -9.45 -0.34 5.74
C PHE A 35 -8.49 -0.40 4.54
N HIS A 36 -8.77 -1.33 3.64
CA HIS A 36 -8.02 -1.56 2.42
C HIS A 36 -8.97 -1.45 1.24
N ASP A 37 -8.73 -0.48 0.38
CA ASP A 37 -9.45 -0.31 -0.86
C ASP A 37 -8.60 -0.82 -2.03
N ALA A 38 -9.21 -1.47 -3.02
CA ALA A 38 -8.51 -1.79 -4.25
C ALA A 38 -8.03 -0.49 -4.91
N ALA A 39 -6.83 -0.52 -5.49
CA ALA A 39 -6.27 0.64 -6.20
C ALA A 39 -6.98 0.91 -7.53
N ASN A 40 -8.07 0.22 -7.79
CA ASN A 40 -8.84 0.32 -9.00
C ASN A 40 -10.20 0.98 -8.72
N ILE A 41 -10.49 2.02 -9.48
CA ILE A 41 -11.83 2.60 -9.61
C ILE A 41 -12.31 2.27 -11.02
N GLU A 42 -13.38 1.51 -11.14
CA GLU A 42 -13.91 1.07 -12.42
C GLU A 42 -15.19 1.82 -12.79
N LYS A 43 -15.31 2.16 -14.07
CA LYS A 43 -16.50 2.78 -14.62
C LYS A 43 -17.67 1.80 -14.50
N CYS A 44 -18.78 2.26 -13.92
CA CYS A 44 -19.93 1.45 -13.61
C CYS A 44 -21.12 1.86 -14.48
N ASN A 45 -21.82 0.90 -15.09
CA ASN A 45 -23.08 1.17 -15.77
C ASN A 45 -24.25 1.02 -14.79
N MET A 46 -24.89 2.14 -14.45
CA MET A 46 -26.02 2.22 -13.51
C MET A 46 -27.27 1.44 -13.92
N SER A 47 -27.38 1.01 -15.18
CA SER A 47 -28.57 0.27 -15.64
C SER A 47 -28.66 -1.15 -15.09
N ARG A 48 -27.58 -1.72 -14.56
CA ARG A 48 -27.59 -2.99 -13.83
C ARG A 48 -27.71 -2.71 -12.33
N LYS A 49 -28.75 -3.26 -11.71
CA LYS A 49 -28.93 -3.22 -10.26
C LYS A 49 -27.70 -3.79 -9.56
N ILE A 50 -26.84 -2.92 -9.04
CA ILE A 50 -25.72 -3.29 -8.16
C ILE A 50 -26.28 -3.76 -6.79
N THR A 51 -27.49 -4.29 -6.79
CA THR A 51 -28.28 -4.63 -5.59
C THR A 51 -27.80 -5.87 -4.87
N ASP A 52 -26.95 -6.69 -5.48
CA ASP A 52 -26.57 -7.99 -4.94
C ASP A 52 -25.14 -7.98 -4.33
N LEU A 53 -24.54 -6.78 -4.21
CA LEU A 53 -23.25 -6.63 -3.56
C LEU A 53 -23.45 -6.56 -2.05
N LYS A 54 -23.50 -7.73 -1.43
CA LYS A 54 -23.31 -7.90 0.02
C LYS A 54 -21.83 -7.75 0.40
N GLU A 55 -21.09 -6.89 -0.25
CA GLU A 55 -19.67 -6.77 0.01
C GLU A 55 -19.39 -5.65 0.99
N GLU A 56 -18.53 -5.97 1.90
CA GLU A 56 -18.03 -5.09 2.94
C GLU A 56 -17.36 -3.86 2.29
N ASP A 57 -17.82 -2.68 2.68
CA ASP A 57 -17.21 -1.39 2.38
C ASP A 57 -17.13 -0.96 0.89
N PRO A 58 -18.23 -0.92 0.14
CA PRO A 58 -18.21 -0.36 -1.20
C PRO A 58 -17.84 1.13 -1.18
N LEU A 59 -17.17 1.57 -2.23
CA LEU A 59 -16.82 2.97 -2.45
C LEU A 59 -17.34 3.38 -3.83
N TYR A 60 -18.22 4.37 -3.87
CA TYR A 60 -18.81 4.87 -5.11
C TYR A 60 -18.43 6.31 -5.36
N VAL A 61 -18.13 6.62 -6.61
CA VAL A 61 -17.83 7.99 -7.06
C VAL A 61 -18.69 8.29 -8.26
N ARG A 62 -19.35 9.45 -8.23
CA ARG A 62 -20.00 10.06 -9.39
C ARG A 62 -19.16 11.22 -9.85
N ALA A 63 -18.59 11.12 -11.04
CA ALA A 63 -17.94 12.25 -11.70
C ALA A 63 -18.92 12.94 -12.66
N THR A 64 -18.91 14.27 -12.66
CA THR A 64 -19.70 15.09 -13.58
C THR A 64 -18.74 15.88 -14.48
N ASN A 65 -18.86 15.71 -15.78
CA ASN A 65 -18.10 16.52 -16.73
C ASN A 65 -18.54 17.99 -16.60
N PRO A 66 -17.67 18.94 -16.24
CA PRO A 66 -18.05 20.33 -16.01
C PRO A 66 -18.52 21.07 -17.27
N VAL A 67 -18.19 20.55 -18.47
CA VAL A 67 -18.55 21.17 -19.75
C VAL A 67 -19.86 20.61 -20.29
N THR A 68 -20.01 19.29 -20.30
CA THR A 68 -21.17 18.61 -20.90
C THR A 68 -22.28 18.30 -19.91
N GLY A 69 -21.99 18.33 -18.59
CA GLY A 69 -22.90 17.87 -17.54
C GLY A 69 -23.10 16.36 -17.52
N GLU A 70 -22.39 15.59 -18.35
CA GLU A 70 -22.47 14.13 -18.37
C GLU A 70 -21.99 13.55 -17.04
N ARG A 71 -22.74 12.59 -16.54
CA ARG A 71 -22.44 11.89 -15.28
C ARG A 71 -21.89 10.50 -15.55
N VAL A 72 -20.74 10.22 -14.96
CA VAL A 72 -20.09 8.91 -15.01
C VAL A 72 -19.98 8.37 -13.59
N TYR A 73 -20.31 7.10 -13.41
CA TYR A 73 -20.24 6.46 -12.11
C TYR A 73 -19.08 5.47 -12.09
N TYR A 74 -18.39 5.43 -10.96
CA TYR A 74 -17.28 4.54 -10.71
C TYR A 74 -17.52 3.79 -9.41
N VAL A 75 -17.05 2.54 -9.37
CA VAL A 75 -17.01 1.72 -8.17
C VAL A 75 -15.57 1.41 -7.83
N GLY A 76 -15.21 1.59 -6.58
CA GLY A 76 -13.89 1.28 -6.03
C GLY A 76 -14.00 0.33 -4.85
N GLY A 77 -12.85 0.04 -4.21
CA GLY A 77 -12.79 -0.85 -3.09
C GLY A 77 -12.75 -2.32 -3.47
N TYR A 78 -13.09 -3.18 -2.51
CA TYR A 78 -13.08 -4.64 -2.67
C TYR A 78 -13.94 -5.14 -3.86
N PRO A 79 -15.11 -4.56 -4.14
CA PRO A 79 -15.91 -4.91 -5.30
C PRO A 79 -15.17 -4.79 -6.63
N ALA A 80 -14.36 -3.76 -6.81
CA ALA A 80 -13.60 -3.55 -8.04
C ALA A 80 -12.50 -4.63 -8.24
N LYS A 81 -11.97 -5.17 -7.15
CA LYS A 81 -10.93 -6.21 -7.19
C LYS A 81 -11.45 -7.58 -7.58
N ASN A 82 -12.67 -7.94 -7.16
CA ASN A 82 -13.19 -9.31 -7.25
C ASN A 82 -14.12 -9.56 -8.43
N ARG A 83 -14.39 -8.56 -9.27
CA ARG A 83 -15.35 -8.68 -10.37
C ARG A 83 -14.70 -9.03 -11.70
N TYR A 84 -14.38 -10.29 -11.86
CA TYR A 84 -13.99 -10.84 -13.16
C TYR A 84 -15.10 -10.76 -14.22
N ASP A 85 -16.37 -10.76 -13.81
CA ASP A 85 -17.51 -10.73 -14.74
C ASP A 85 -17.78 -9.35 -15.36
N PHE A 86 -17.21 -8.28 -14.78
CA PHE A 86 -17.32 -6.93 -15.34
C PHE A 86 -16.24 -6.61 -16.37
N THR A 87 -15.15 -7.38 -16.45
CA THR A 87 -14.03 -7.15 -17.37
C THR A 87 -14.42 -7.21 -18.84
N ASN A 88 -15.55 -7.82 -19.20
CA ASN A 88 -16.02 -7.87 -20.58
C ASN A 88 -16.72 -6.58 -21.05
N GLU A 89 -17.14 -5.70 -20.12
CA GLU A 89 -17.82 -4.43 -20.44
C GLU A 89 -16.99 -3.19 -20.07
N PHE A 90 -15.93 -3.35 -19.28
CA PHE A 90 -15.08 -2.26 -18.79
C PHE A 90 -13.66 -2.48 -19.32
N LYS A 91 -13.27 -1.71 -20.32
CA LYS A 91 -11.85 -1.57 -20.63
C LYS A 91 -11.20 -0.94 -19.41
N THR A 92 -10.28 -1.67 -18.78
CA THR A 92 -9.32 -1.08 -17.85
C THR A 92 -8.66 0.08 -18.60
N ASP A 93 -8.67 1.28 -18.02
CA ASP A 93 -7.85 2.35 -18.57
C ASP A 93 -6.40 1.93 -18.42
N ASP A 94 -5.81 1.48 -19.53
CA ASP A 94 -4.40 1.10 -19.60
C ASP A 94 -3.50 2.27 -19.15
N GLU A 95 -3.98 3.52 -19.26
CA GLU A 95 -3.29 4.73 -18.79
C GLU A 95 -2.84 4.67 -17.32
N PHE A 96 -3.58 4.01 -16.43
CA PHE A 96 -3.14 3.90 -15.02
C PHE A 96 -1.94 2.95 -14.85
N TYR A 97 -1.87 1.92 -15.68
CA TYR A 97 -0.80 0.94 -15.67
C TYR A 97 0.33 1.34 -16.62
N ASP A 98 0.02 1.93 -17.78
CA ASP A 98 0.98 2.40 -18.78
C ASP A 98 1.75 3.64 -18.30
N ALA A 99 1.14 4.45 -17.42
CA ALA A 99 1.82 5.57 -16.77
C ALA A 99 3.01 5.14 -15.87
N ILE A 100 3.24 3.83 -15.76
CA ILE A 100 4.33 3.25 -14.96
C ILE A 100 5.44 2.71 -15.88
N ASP A 101 5.17 2.60 -17.18
CA ASP A 101 6.18 2.14 -18.12
C ASP A 101 7.30 3.18 -18.21
N GLU A 102 8.51 2.80 -17.80
CA GLU A 102 9.70 3.66 -17.74
C GLU A 102 10.10 4.25 -19.11
N LYS A 103 9.49 3.74 -20.18
CA LYS A 103 9.75 4.16 -21.56
C LYS A 103 8.93 5.35 -22.02
N ASN A 104 7.89 5.72 -21.28
CA ASN A 104 7.08 6.90 -21.60
C ASN A 104 7.64 8.13 -20.90
N GLU A 105 7.59 9.27 -21.54
CA GLU A 105 8.12 10.57 -21.07
C GLU A 105 7.56 11.04 -19.71
N GLY A 106 6.54 10.38 -19.16
CA GLY A 106 5.97 10.63 -17.84
C GLY A 106 6.68 9.92 -16.68
N GLY A 107 7.51 8.92 -16.94
CA GLY A 107 8.32 8.19 -15.94
C GLY A 107 7.53 7.46 -14.86
N LYS A 108 8.27 6.84 -13.92
CA LYS A 108 7.78 6.05 -12.75
C LYS A 108 6.69 6.72 -11.90
N TYR A 109 6.46 8.01 -12.05
CA TYR A 109 5.58 8.83 -11.20
C TYR A 109 4.35 9.36 -11.91
N ALA A 110 4.16 9.07 -13.19
CA ALA A 110 3.04 9.59 -13.97
C ALA A 110 1.67 9.26 -13.37
N ARG A 111 1.54 8.12 -12.67
CA ARG A 111 0.29 7.71 -12.00
C ARG A 111 -0.27 8.75 -11.04
N PHE A 112 0.59 9.49 -10.32
CA PHE A 112 0.17 10.47 -9.33
C PHE A 112 -0.55 11.67 -9.95
N ASN A 113 -0.39 11.87 -11.25
CA ASN A 113 -1.05 12.93 -12.01
C ASN A 113 -2.35 12.47 -12.67
N THR A 114 -2.64 11.15 -12.70
CA THR A 114 -3.85 10.64 -13.32
C THR A 114 -5.11 11.05 -12.56
N GLU A 115 -6.18 11.28 -13.27
CA GLU A 115 -7.49 11.59 -12.67
C GLU A 115 -7.97 10.45 -11.77
N ARG A 116 -7.70 9.21 -12.19
CA ARG A 116 -8.02 8.00 -11.43
C ARG A 116 -7.34 7.97 -10.07
N PHE A 117 -6.03 8.26 -10.00
CA PHE A 117 -5.32 8.35 -8.74
C PHE A 117 -5.93 9.42 -7.82
N LYS A 118 -6.22 10.59 -8.37
CA LYS A 118 -6.85 11.70 -7.65
C LYS A 118 -8.22 11.32 -7.11
N MET A 119 -9.05 10.66 -7.91
CA MET A 119 -10.35 10.15 -7.45
C MET A 119 -10.20 9.14 -6.31
N LEU A 120 -9.23 8.22 -6.38
CA LEU A 120 -8.97 7.25 -5.31
C LEU A 120 -8.53 7.92 -4.01
N VAL A 121 -7.66 8.92 -4.08
CA VAL A 121 -7.25 9.71 -2.90
C VAL A 121 -8.47 10.34 -2.25
N LEU A 122 -9.27 11.11 -3.02
CA LEU A 122 -10.45 11.79 -2.49
C LEU A 122 -11.49 10.81 -1.93
N ALA A 123 -11.73 9.72 -2.63
CA ALA A 123 -12.68 8.71 -2.21
C ALA A 123 -12.25 7.99 -0.92
N SER A 124 -10.96 7.67 -0.78
CA SER A 124 -10.42 7.08 0.46
C SER A 124 -10.49 8.06 1.63
N LEU A 125 -10.22 9.34 1.40
CA LEU A 125 -10.36 10.39 2.42
C LEU A 125 -11.82 10.60 2.82
N PHE A 126 -12.74 10.66 1.85
CA PHE A 126 -14.17 10.71 2.12
C PHE A 126 -14.63 9.54 2.99
N LYS A 127 -14.25 8.31 2.61
CA LYS A 127 -14.57 7.10 3.37
C LYS A 127 -14.03 7.16 4.79
N ALA A 128 -12.79 7.62 4.98
CA ALA A 128 -12.18 7.77 6.29
C ALA A 128 -12.97 8.72 7.19
N VAL A 129 -13.30 9.92 6.70
CA VAL A 129 -14.05 10.93 7.46
C VAL A 129 -15.49 10.46 7.70
N ASN A 130 -16.15 9.87 6.71
CA ASN A 130 -17.51 9.36 6.87
C ASN A 130 -17.59 8.26 7.93
N LYS A 131 -16.70 7.27 7.87
CA LYS A 131 -16.65 6.21 8.88
C LYS A 131 -16.30 6.73 10.27
N LEU A 132 -15.44 7.74 10.35
CA LEU A 132 -15.11 8.38 11.62
C LEU A 132 -16.35 9.09 12.19
N SER A 133 -17.07 9.87 11.38
CA SER A 133 -18.28 10.57 11.80
C SER A 133 -19.39 9.61 12.27
N GLY A 134 -19.51 8.43 11.68
CA GLY A 134 -20.48 7.40 12.07
C GLY A 134 -20.21 6.74 13.42
N LYS A 135 -19.07 6.99 14.07
CA LYS A 135 -18.71 6.34 15.35
C LYS A 135 -19.44 6.93 16.57
N SER A 136 -19.82 8.18 16.53
CA SER A 136 -20.59 8.80 17.61
C SER A 136 -21.31 10.05 17.11
N GLU A 137 -22.37 10.46 17.85
CA GLU A 137 -23.10 11.68 17.59
C GLU A 137 -22.22 12.94 17.69
N GLU A 138 -21.22 12.95 18.55
CA GLU A 138 -20.22 14.00 18.63
C GLU A 138 -19.38 14.08 17.36
N LEU A 139 -18.90 12.92 16.86
CA LEU A 139 -18.06 12.86 15.68
C LEU A 139 -18.83 13.10 14.38
N SER A 140 -20.17 12.94 14.36
CA SER A 140 -20.99 13.26 13.19
C SER A 140 -20.84 14.71 12.74
N LYS A 141 -20.54 15.61 13.68
CA LYS A 141 -20.27 17.03 13.42
C LYS A 141 -19.05 17.27 12.50
N ILE A 142 -18.18 16.26 12.33
CA ILE A 142 -17.05 16.35 11.41
C ILE A 142 -17.54 16.54 9.96
N MET A 143 -18.64 15.90 9.60
CA MET A 143 -19.26 16.04 8.28
C MET A 143 -19.92 17.41 8.09
N ASP A 144 -20.42 18.02 9.18
CA ASP A 144 -21.21 19.24 9.21
C ASP A 144 -20.37 20.52 9.39
N ASN A 145 -19.12 20.58 8.98
CA ASN A 145 -18.16 21.69 8.99
C ASN A 145 -16.90 21.52 9.88
N GLY A 146 -16.84 20.57 10.77
CA GLY A 146 -15.64 20.13 11.48
C GLY A 146 -14.77 21.22 12.14
N ASN A 147 -15.33 22.38 12.51
CA ASN A 147 -14.55 23.49 13.07
C ASN A 147 -13.94 23.18 14.44
N ASP A 148 -14.49 22.19 15.12
CA ASP A 148 -14.05 21.75 16.45
C ASP A 148 -13.03 20.60 16.38
N PHE A 149 -12.54 20.28 15.16
CA PHE A 149 -11.63 19.16 14.92
C PHE A 149 -10.45 19.61 14.08
N ASP A 150 -9.28 19.09 14.40
CA ASP A 150 -8.08 19.22 13.58
C ASP A 150 -7.85 17.92 12.82
N LEU A 151 -7.37 18.00 11.59
CA LEU A 151 -7.09 16.86 10.74
C LEU A 151 -5.70 16.98 10.11
N THR A 152 -4.88 15.94 10.28
CA THR A 152 -3.65 15.75 9.53
C THR A 152 -3.80 14.57 8.56
N ILE A 153 -3.44 14.77 7.32
CA ILE A 153 -3.39 13.73 6.28
C ILE A 153 -1.92 13.45 5.97
N ILE A 154 -1.49 12.21 6.20
CA ILE A 154 -0.15 11.75 5.85
C ILE A 154 -0.26 10.89 4.59
N VAL A 155 0.32 11.36 3.51
CA VAL A 155 0.37 10.63 2.24
C VAL A 155 1.71 9.92 2.14
N LEU A 156 1.67 8.60 2.11
CA LEU A 156 2.85 7.76 2.03
C LEU A 156 3.19 7.48 0.57
N VAL A 157 4.37 7.88 0.18
CA VAL A 157 4.85 7.81 -1.20
C VAL A 157 6.21 7.08 -1.26
N PRO A 158 6.60 6.53 -2.43
CA PRO A 158 7.96 6.04 -2.62
C PRO A 158 8.98 7.12 -2.28
N HIS A 159 10.11 6.74 -1.68
CA HIS A 159 11.11 7.70 -1.19
C HIS A 159 11.55 8.73 -2.24
N ALA A 160 11.82 8.28 -3.46
CA ALA A 160 12.20 9.17 -4.55
C ALA A 160 11.11 10.20 -4.94
N THR A 161 9.85 10.00 -4.53
CA THR A 161 8.76 10.95 -4.74
C THR A 161 8.81 12.12 -3.78
N LEU A 162 9.43 11.94 -2.60
CA LEU A 162 9.58 13.02 -1.61
C LEU A 162 10.40 14.20 -2.13
N GLU A 163 11.32 13.95 -3.05
CA GLU A 163 12.13 14.99 -3.69
C GLU A 163 11.45 15.65 -4.88
N ASN A 164 10.26 15.14 -5.29
CA ASN A 164 9.53 15.66 -6.44
C ASN A 164 8.38 16.58 -6.00
N ASP A 165 8.65 17.89 -5.99
CA ASP A 165 7.67 18.89 -5.59
C ASP A 165 6.47 18.98 -6.53
N ASP A 166 6.61 18.67 -7.81
CA ASP A 166 5.49 18.71 -8.77
C ASP A 166 4.44 17.65 -8.41
N ILE A 167 4.88 16.46 -8.00
CA ILE A 167 3.99 15.40 -7.56
C ILE A 167 3.32 15.76 -6.24
N LYS A 168 4.10 16.22 -5.25
CA LYS A 168 3.55 16.66 -3.97
C LYS A 168 2.50 17.76 -4.18
N ASN A 169 2.82 18.77 -4.99
CA ASN A 169 1.90 19.86 -5.32
C ASN A 169 0.65 19.35 -6.06
N SER A 170 0.79 18.38 -6.96
CA SER A 170 -0.37 17.78 -7.62
C SER A 170 -1.33 17.12 -6.63
N ILE A 171 -0.79 16.37 -5.65
CA ILE A 171 -1.58 15.72 -4.60
C ILE A 171 -2.20 16.76 -3.67
N ILE A 172 -1.43 17.75 -3.22
CA ILE A 172 -1.96 18.86 -2.39
C ILE A 172 -3.08 19.59 -3.10
N ASN A 173 -2.88 19.95 -4.37
CA ASN A 173 -3.92 20.62 -5.17
C ASN A 173 -5.15 19.73 -5.32
N CYS A 174 -5.00 18.43 -5.52
CA CYS A 174 -6.13 17.51 -5.56
C CYS A 174 -6.94 17.58 -4.26
N ILE A 175 -6.29 17.55 -3.09
CA ILE A 175 -6.94 17.51 -1.78
C ILE A 175 -7.56 18.88 -1.41
N ARG A 176 -7.00 20.00 -1.87
CA ARG A 176 -7.42 21.37 -1.49
C ARG A 176 -8.27 22.10 -2.52
N ASN A 177 -8.39 21.58 -3.75
CA ASN A 177 -9.05 22.31 -4.84
C ASN A 177 -10.56 22.10 -4.83
N LYS A 178 -11.30 23.04 -4.23
CA LYS A 178 -12.77 23.04 -4.18
C LYS A 178 -13.43 22.94 -5.57
N GLU A 179 -12.88 23.61 -6.58
CA GLU A 179 -13.43 23.57 -7.93
C GLU A 179 -13.29 22.17 -8.56
N PHE A 180 -12.20 21.46 -8.25
CA PHE A 180 -12.03 20.07 -8.65
C PHE A 180 -13.04 19.18 -7.93
N HIS A 181 -13.24 19.37 -6.62
CA HIS A 181 -14.15 18.56 -5.80
C HIS A 181 -15.61 18.66 -6.24
N LYS A 182 -16.08 19.81 -6.71
CA LYS A 182 -17.46 20.00 -7.17
C LYS A 182 -17.89 19.04 -8.29
N ASN A 183 -16.93 18.49 -8.99
CA ASN A 183 -17.20 17.53 -10.06
C ASN A 183 -17.41 16.09 -9.52
N TYR A 184 -17.19 15.85 -8.22
CA TYR A 184 -17.23 14.53 -7.63
C TYR A 184 -18.19 14.46 -6.47
N MET A 185 -18.93 13.36 -6.40
CA MET A 185 -19.79 13.01 -5.27
C MET A 185 -19.47 11.58 -4.85
N PHE A 186 -19.57 11.28 -3.58
CA PHE A 186 -19.11 10.04 -2.96
C PHE A 186 -20.22 9.35 -2.18
N SER A 187 -20.18 8.01 -2.12
CA SER A 187 -21.02 7.20 -1.23
C SER A 187 -20.28 5.93 -0.83
N ILE A 188 -20.54 5.47 0.39
CA ILE A 188 -20.05 4.17 0.91
C ILE A 188 -21.17 3.17 1.17
N ASP A 189 -22.45 3.60 1.08
CA ASP A 189 -23.62 2.77 1.39
C ASP A 189 -24.32 2.21 0.16
N GLY A 190 -23.74 2.46 -1.01
CA GLY A 190 -24.30 2.07 -2.29
C GLY A 190 -25.10 3.19 -2.98
N ILE A 191 -25.39 2.96 -4.27
CA ILE A 191 -26.08 3.94 -5.10
C ILE A 191 -27.62 3.87 -4.89
N LYS A 192 -28.11 2.96 -4.07
CA LYS A 192 -29.53 2.63 -3.92
C LYS A 192 -30.45 3.81 -3.60
N ASN A 193 -29.91 4.82 -2.91
CA ASN A 193 -30.73 5.91 -2.37
C ASN A 193 -30.43 7.27 -2.97
N GLU A 194 -29.63 7.36 -4.05
CA GLU A 194 -29.19 8.64 -4.63
C GLU A 194 -28.44 9.57 -3.62
N GLU A 195 -28.22 9.12 -2.40
CA GLU A 195 -27.51 9.85 -1.36
C GLU A 195 -26.01 9.78 -1.64
N MET A 196 -25.55 10.75 -2.41
CA MET A 196 -24.14 10.97 -2.65
C MET A 196 -23.75 12.31 -2.02
N TYR A 197 -22.60 12.34 -1.39
CA TYR A 197 -22.14 13.45 -0.60
C TYR A 197 -20.94 14.13 -1.26
N GLU A 198 -20.80 15.41 -1.05
CA GLU A 198 -19.60 16.18 -1.37
C GLU A 198 -18.45 15.79 -0.44
N LEU A 199 -17.24 16.15 -0.81
CA LEU A 199 -16.08 15.98 0.05
C LEU A 199 -16.22 16.90 1.28
N PRO A 200 -16.05 16.36 2.51
CA PRO A 200 -16.15 17.18 3.72
C PRO A 200 -15.10 18.31 3.76
N GLU A 201 -15.51 19.52 4.12
CA GLU A 201 -14.62 20.70 4.17
C GLU A 201 -13.39 20.52 5.09
N ILE A 202 -13.47 19.66 6.11
CA ILE A 202 -12.33 19.39 6.97
C ILE A 202 -11.14 18.83 6.19
N ILE A 203 -11.38 18.08 5.11
CA ILE A 203 -10.32 17.50 4.26
C ILE A 203 -9.55 18.62 3.55
N GLU A 204 -10.25 19.67 3.08
CA GLU A 204 -9.62 20.79 2.39
C GLU A 204 -8.73 21.65 3.31
N ARG A 205 -9.06 21.66 4.60
CA ARG A 205 -8.33 22.41 5.64
C ARG A 205 -7.25 21.60 6.32
N ALA A 206 -7.19 20.30 6.05
CA ALA A 206 -6.26 19.41 6.70
C ALA A 206 -4.80 19.85 6.49
N GLU A 207 -3.98 19.63 7.49
CA GLU A 207 -2.53 19.61 7.31
C GLU A 207 -2.16 18.40 6.45
N ILE A 208 -1.33 18.61 5.42
CA ILE A 208 -0.91 17.52 4.52
C ILE A 208 0.58 17.33 4.66
N LEU A 209 0.96 16.15 5.08
CA LEU A 209 2.35 15.71 5.23
C LEU A 209 2.64 14.60 4.24
N PHE A 210 3.90 14.49 3.84
CA PHE A 210 4.39 13.41 2.97
C PHE A 210 5.50 12.66 3.67
N GLU A 211 5.42 11.33 3.64
CA GLU A 211 6.44 10.47 4.23
C GLU A 211 6.80 9.31 3.31
N SER A 212 8.00 8.77 3.48
CA SER A 212 8.47 7.60 2.74
C SER A 212 7.75 6.34 3.20
N GLN A 213 7.19 5.57 2.27
CA GLN A 213 6.59 4.26 2.53
C GLN A 213 7.54 3.34 3.31
N THR A 214 8.80 3.25 2.86
CA THR A 214 9.78 2.36 3.49
C THR A 214 10.21 2.87 4.87
N TYR A 215 10.34 4.19 5.06
CA TYR A 215 10.64 4.77 6.38
C TYR A 215 9.51 4.53 7.37
N ALA A 216 8.29 4.73 6.95
CA ALA A 216 7.11 4.45 7.76
C ALA A 216 7.06 2.97 8.21
N SER A 217 7.35 2.03 7.30
CA SER A 217 7.44 0.62 7.63
C SER A 217 8.55 0.32 8.65
N ILE A 218 9.73 0.90 8.49
CA ILE A 218 10.84 0.75 9.44
C ILE A 218 10.43 1.27 10.81
N THR A 219 9.84 2.46 10.89
CA THR A 219 9.37 3.05 12.14
C THR A 219 8.36 2.15 12.84
N CYS A 220 7.38 1.60 12.11
CA CYS A 220 6.39 0.68 12.66
C CYS A 220 7.05 -0.53 13.32
N GLU A 221 7.94 -1.21 12.59
CA GLU A 221 8.52 -2.47 13.07
C GLU A 221 9.58 -2.27 14.15
N VAL A 222 10.37 -1.20 14.08
CA VAL A 222 11.30 -0.85 15.17
C VAL A 222 10.54 -0.57 16.46
N LEU A 223 9.43 0.16 16.40
CA LEU A 223 8.58 0.41 17.59
C LEU A 223 7.94 -0.89 18.11
N ASN A 224 7.56 -1.84 17.25
CA ASN A 224 7.08 -3.16 17.68
C ASN A 224 8.16 -3.92 18.48
N ILE A 225 9.40 -3.94 17.97
CA ILE A 225 10.54 -4.56 18.68
C ILE A 225 10.75 -3.91 20.04
N ILE A 226 10.67 -2.59 20.11
CA ILE A 226 10.81 -1.84 21.36
C ILE A 226 9.73 -2.22 22.35
N ASP A 227 8.47 -2.23 21.93
CA ASP A 227 7.35 -2.59 22.79
C ASP A 227 7.46 -4.04 23.28
N GLU A 228 7.87 -4.97 22.43
CA GLU A 228 8.14 -6.36 22.84
C GLU A 228 9.25 -6.45 23.89
N LYS A 229 10.36 -5.72 23.70
CA LYS A 229 11.48 -5.69 24.64
C LYS A 229 11.12 -5.02 25.99
N LEU A 230 10.24 -4.04 25.97
CA LEU A 230 9.84 -3.29 27.17
C LEU A 230 8.59 -3.85 27.86
N ALA A 231 7.89 -4.80 27.27
CA ALA A 231 6.61 -5.35 27.78
C ALA A 231 6.64 -5.88 29.23
N GLY A 232 7.83 -6.27 29.74
CA GLY A 232 7.98 -6.75 31.12
C GLY A 232 8.34 -5.67 32.14
N LYS A 233 8.56 -4.43 31.75
CA LYS A 233 8.95 -3.35 32.65
C LYS A 233 7.73 -2.74 33.34
N LYS A 234 7.82 -2.56 34.67
CA LYS A 234 6.74 -1.94 35.49
C LYS A 234 6.51 -0.46 35.11
N GLN A 235 7.53 0.22 34.66
CA GLN A 235 7.49 1.61 34.23
C GLN A 235 8.48 1.78 33.07
N VAL A 236 8.00 2.30 31.96
CA VAL A 236 8.78 2.60 30.75
C VAL A 236 8.96 4.11 30.67
N THR A 237 10.19 4.58 30.56
CA THR A 237 10.52 5.99 30.38
C THR A 237 10.79 6.31 28.92
N ASP A 238 10.73 7.59 28.55
CA ASP A 238 11.13 8.04 27.21
C ASP A 238 12.62 7.76 26.95
N GLU A 239 13.47 7.82 27.97
CA GLU A 239 14.88 7.46 27.87
C GLU A 239 15.06 5.97 27.53
N ASP A 240 14.25 5.08 28.12
CA ASP A 240 14.24 3.66 27.78
C ASP A 240 13.85 3.45 26.31
N ARG A 241 12.79 4.12 25.86
CA ARG A 241 12.33 4.05 24.46
C ARG A 241 13.38 4.57 23.47
N ASN A 242 13.98 5.72 23.75
CA ASN A 242 15.00 6.32 22.91
C ASN A 242 16.27 5.45 22.83
N ARG A 243 16.68 4.86 23.95
CA ARG A 243 17.83 3.93 23.98
C ARG A 243 17.54 2.69 23.13
N GLU A 244 16.37 2.07 23.29
CA GLU A 244 16.02 0.91 22.50
C GLU A 244 15.85 1.27 21.02
N PHE A 245 15.28 2.44 20.68
CA PHE A 245 15.18 2.91 19.31
C PHE A 245 16.58 3.01 18.67
N SER A 246 17.51 3.71 19.31
CA SER A 246 18.88 3.84 18.81
C SER A 246 19.60 2.49 18.69
N SER A 247 19.35 1.53 19.59
CA SER A 247 19.98 0.22 19.55
C SER A 247 19.51 -0.66 18.39
N ASN A 248 18.33 -0.39 17.85
CA ASN A 248 17.77 -1.12 16.70
C ASN A 248 18.14 -0.48 15.34
N LEU A 249 18.74 0.71 15.35
CA LEU A 249 19.32 1.35 14.17
C LEU A 249 20.83 1.00 14.03
N PRO A 250 21.39 1.01 12.82
CA PRO A 250 20.72 1.22 11.54
C PRO A 250 19.75 0.08 11.18
N ALA A 251 18.68 0.40 10.46
CA ALA A 251 17.73 -0.60 9.97
C ALA A 251 17.72 -0.62 8.44
N PHE A 252 17.63 -1.82 7.86
CA PHE A 252 17.55 -2.04 6.42
C PHE A 252 16.24 -2.73 6.07
N ALA A 253 15.52 -2.22 5.08
CA ALA A 253 14.20 -2.72 4.74
C ALA A 253 13.98 -2.92 3.24
N TRP A 254 13.14 -3.91 2.95
CA TRP A 254 12.53 -4.16 1.65
C TRP A 254 11.02 -3.99 1.79
N ASP A 255 10.47 -3.00 1.12
CA ASP A 255 9.02 -2.84 0.95
C ASP A 255 8.59 -3.56 -0.32
N CYS A 256 8.10 -4.78 -0.17
CA CYS A 256 7.76 -5.68 -1.27
C CYS A 256 6.34 -5.41 -1.75
N GLY A 257 6.22 -4.59 -2.79
CA GLY A 257 4.95 -4.22 -3.41
C GLY A 257 4.57 -5.06 -4.63
N GLY A 258 3.38 -4.80 -5.16
CA GLY A 258 2.89 -5.47 -6.37
C GLY A 258 3.65 -5.07 -7.64
N LYS A 259 4.08 -3.82 -7.75
CA LYS A 259 4.79 -3.28 -8.93
C LYS A 259 6.18 -2.75 -8.64
N THR A 260 6.50 -2.47 -7.39
CA THR A 260 7.81 -1.95 -6.99
C THR A 260 8.27 -2.64 -5.72
N ILE A 261 9.58 -2.76 -5.56
CA ILE A 261 10.22 -3.06 -4.29
C ILE A 261 10.98 -1.81 -3.87
N GLY A 262 10.60 -1.25 -2.72
CA GLY A 262 11.34 -0.19 -2.06
C GLY A 262 12.51 -0.78 -1.28
N ILE A 263 13.72 -0.23 -1.44
CA ILE A 263 14.89 -0.61 -0.65
C ILE A 263 15.35 0.64 0.06
N ALA A 264 15.44 0.58 1.39
CA ALA A 264 15.90 1.71 2.18
C ALA A 264 16.70 1.28 3.40
N ARG A 265 17.59 2.17 3.83
CA ARG A 265 18.26 2.10 5.11
C ARG A 265 17.97 3.36 5.91
N VAL A 266 17.68 3.18 7.17
CA VAL A 266 17.63 4.25 8.16
C VAL A 266 18.91 4.18 9.01
N GLU A 267 19.61 5.27 9.10
CA GLU A 267 20.89 5.39 9.81
C GLU A 267 20.69 5.53 11.34
N GLU A 268 21.78 5.55 12.10
CA GLU A 268 21.75 5.66 13.57
C GLU A 268 21.08 6.94 14.07
N ASP A 269 21.15 8.01 13.29
CA ASP A 269 20.49 9.30 13.55
C ASP A 269 19.04 9.40 13.08
N ALA A 270 18.45 8.27 12.70
CA ALA A 270 17.11 8.16 12.14
C ALA A 270 16.90 8.84 10.78
N THR A 271 17.95 9.21 10.07
CA THR A 271 17.86 9.74 8.71
C THR A 271 17.81 8.60 7.68
N ILE A 272 17.14 8.85 6.55
CA ILE A 272 17.10 7.89 5.44
C ILE A 272 18.38 8.04 4.62
N ASN A 273 19.03 6.90 4.32
CA ASN A 273 20.20 6.88 3.47
C ASN A 273 19.84 7.30 2.03
N THR A 274 20.67 8.12 1.42
CA THR A 274 20.49 8.68 0.07
C THR A 274 20.49 7.64 -1.06
N LYS A 275 20.97 6.41 -0.79
CA LYS A 275 20.90 5.30 -1.74
C LYS A 275 19.56 4.57 -1.76
N SER A 276 18.57 5.04 -0.99
CA SER A 276 17.22 4.43 -1.01
C SER A 276 16.60 4.52 -2.39
N GLU A 277 16.00 3.42 -2.85
CA GLU A 277 15.45 3.32 -4.21
C GLU A 277 14.12 2.57 -4.27
N SER A 278 13.47 2.65 -5.43
CA SER A 278 12.35 1.79 -5.83
C SER A 278 12.71 1.04 -7.09
N ASN A 279 12.66 -0.29 -7.03
CA ASN A 279 12.99 -1.18 -8.13
C ASN A 279 11.75 -1.94 -8.61
N THR A 280 11.57 -2.09 -9.92
CA THR A 280 10.42 -2.78 -10.52
C THR A 280 10.73 -4.23 -10.85
N ASP A 281 12.00 -4.61 -11.03
CA ASP A 281 12.40 -5.90 -11.59
C ASP A 281 12.04 -7.09 -10.70
N PHE A 282 11.95 -6.87 -9.39
CA PHE A 282 11.66 -7.90 -8.41
C PHE A 282 10.22 -7.92 -7.91
N ALA A 283 9.33 -7.11 -8.48
CA ALA A 283 7.95 -6.99 -8.05
C ALA A 283 7.06 -8.16 -8.49
N ILE A 284 5.91 -8.35 -7.83
CA ILE A 284 4.96 -9.43 -8.15
C ILE A 284 4.53 -9.42 -9.62
N THR A 285 4.34 -8.23 -10.20
CA THR A 285 3.98 -8.12 -11.62
C THR A 285 4.99 -8.82 -12.53
N ASN A 286 6.31 -8.68 -12.26
CA ASN A 286 7.34 -9.38 -13.03
C ASN A 286 7.34 -10.89 -12.78
N ILE A 287 7.06 -11.32 -11.56
CA ILE A 287 6.87 -12.74 -11.25
C ILE A 287 5.71 -13.31 -12.07
N CYS A 288 4.57 -12.61 -12.12
CA CYS A 288 3.43 -13.02 -12.93
C CYS A 288 3.75 -13.06 -14.41
N MET A 289 4.45 -12.05 -14.94
CA MET A 289 4.90 -12.01 -16.32
C MET A 289 5.85 -13.17 -16.65
N ASN A 290 6.84 -13.41 -15.81
CA ASN A 290 7.81 -14.50 -15.99
C ASN A 290 7.13 -15.87 -15.90
N THR A 291 6.15 -16.04 -15.01
CA THR A 291 5.34 -17.26 -14.91
C THR A 291 4.53 -17.48 -16.18
N SER A 292 3.82 -16.45 -16.67
CA SER A 292 3.06 -16.52 -17.93
C SER A 292 3.95 -16.90 -19.10
N ASN A 293 5.12 -16.24 -19.22
CA ASN A 293 6.09 -16.52 -20.28
C ASN A 293 6.68 -17.94 -20.18
N SER A 294 6.95 -18.45 -18.98
CA SER A 294 7.44 -19.80 -18.77
C SER A 294 6.41 -20.85 -19.20
N ILE A 295 5.16 -20.65 -18.80
CA ILE A 295 4.04 -21.51 -19.21
C ILE A 295 3.87 -21.48 -20.73
N TYR A 296 3.92 -20.32 -21.35
CA TYR A 296 3.82 -20.21 -22.81
C TYR A 296 4.95 -20.94 -23.52
N LYS A 297 6.19 -20.79 -23.06
CA LYS A 297 7.35 -21.48 -23.65
C LYS A 297 7.19 -23.00 -23.59
N GLN A 298 6.65 -23.53 -22.48
CA GLN A 298 6.53 -24.97 -22.22
C GLN A 298 5.30 -25.60 -22.90
N TYR A 299 4.15 -24.92 -22.86
CA TYR A 299 2.86 -25.48 -23.25
C TYR A 299 2.24 -24.83 -24.48
N LYS A 300 2.81 -23.74 -25.01
CA LYS A 300 2.21 -22.93 -26.09
C LYS A 300 0.78 -22.46 -25.75
N TYR A 301 0.55 -22.19 -24.46
CA TYR A 301 -0.72 -21.74 -23.90
C TYR A 301 -0.54 -20.39 -23.21
N ARG A 302 -1.34 -19.38 -23.57
CA ARG A 302 -1.26 -18.04 -23.01
C ARG A 302 -2.18 -17.89 -21.81
N ILE A 303 -1.62 -17.50 -20.67
CA ILE A 303 -2.36 -17.06 -19.50
C ILE A 303 -2.06 -15.57 -19.30
N PRO A 304 -3.09 -14.70 -19.25
CA PRO A 304 -2.89 -13.29 -18.94
C PRO A 304 -2.17 -13.14 -17.61
N GLN A 305 -1.16 -12.26 -17.58
CA GLN A 305 -0.30 -12.09 -16.39
C GLN A 305 -1.10 -11.69 -15.14
N GLU A 306 -2.13 -10.87 -15.30
CA GLU A 306 -3.02 -10.40 -14.26
C GLU A 306 -3.83 -11.51 -13.58
N LYS A 307 -3.97 -12.67 -14.23
CA LYS A 307 -4.66 -13.85 -13.69
C LYS A 307 -3.74 -14.83 -12.98
N ILE A 308 -2.43 -14.72 -13.16
CA ILE A 308 -1.46 -15.69 -12.66
C ILE A 308 -1.53 -15.82 -11.13
N GLU A 309 -1.50 -14.70 -10.42
CA GLU A 309 -1.52 -14.70 -8.95
C GLU A 309 -2.79 -15.36 -8.40
N ALA A 310 -3.96 -14.96 -8.91
CA ALA A 310 -5.24 -15.53 -8.52
C ALA A 310 -5.29 -17.04 -8.80
N TYR A 311 -4.90 -17.45 -10.00
CA TYR A 311 -4.91 -18.87 -10.40
C TYR A 311 -3.90 -19.69 -9.58
N ALA A 312 -2.76 -19.12 -9.21
CA ALA A 312 -1.79 -19.81 -8.37
C ALA A 312 -2.29 -19.96 -6.93
N THR A 313 -2.97 -18.95 -6.39
CA THR A 313 -3.55 -18.97 -5.04
C THR A 313 -4.71 -19.97 -4.95
N GLU A 314 -5.53 -20.05 -5.99
CA GLU A 314 -6.64 -21.02 -6.10
C GLU A 314 -6.15 -22.44 -6.43
N GLU A 315 -4.85 -22.66 -6.61
CA GLU A 315 -4.26 -23.92 -7.10
C GLU A 315 -4.91 -24.43 -8.40
N ARG A 316 -5.30 -23.51 -9.26
CA ARG A 316 -6.06 -23.81 -10.47
C ARG A 316 -5.25 -24.66 -11.44
N VAL A 317 -5.92 -25.67 -11.99
CA VAL A 317 -5.42 -26.53 -13.07
C VAL A 317 -6.20 -26.20 -14.34
N ILE A 318 -5.48 -25.86 -15.41
CA ILE A 318 -6.06 -25.63 -16.73
C ILE A 318 -5.99 -26.92 -17.51
N ASN A 319 -7.16 -27.38 -18.00
CA ASN A 319 -7.31 -28.48 -18.94
C ASN A 319 -7.92 -27.89 -20.22
N ASP A 320 -7.09 -27.73 -21.26
CA ASP A 320 -7.53 -27.03 -22.47
C ASP A 320 -6.66 -27.49 -23.67
N PHE A 321 -6.90 -26.92 -24.83
CA PHE A 321 -6.06 -27.09 -26.01
C PHE A 321 -5.16 -25.86 -26.17
N ASN A 322 -3.87 -26.11 -26.47
CA ASN A 322 -2.90 -25.07 -26.75
C ASN A 322 -3.09 -24.46 -28.17
N GLU A 323 -2.26 -23.48 -28.54
CA GLU A 323 -2.30 -22.81 -29.85
C GLU A 323 -2.04 -23.78 -31.03
N GLU A 324 -1.43 -24.93 -30.76
CA GLU A 324 -1.10 -25.97 -31.75
C GLU A 324 -2.20 -27.06 -31.82
N GLY A 325 -3.29 -26.92 -31.00
CA GLY A 325 -4.41 -27.86 -30.95
C GLY A 325 -4.12 -29.12 -30.12
N GLU A 326 -3.07 -29.13 -29.31
CA GLU A 326 -2.71 -30.22 -28.43
C GLU A 326 -3.37 -30.05 -27.05
N ALA A 327 -3.87 -31.15 -26.47
CA ALA A 327 -4.43 -31.13 -25.12
C ALA A 327 -3.31 -30.90 -24.07
N VAL A 328 -3.50 -29.90 -23.21
CA VAL A 328 -2.54 -29.54 -22.17
C VAL A 328 -3.18 -29.54 -20.79
N ILE A 329 -2.38 -29.95 -19.80
CA ILE A 329 -2.74 -29.89 -18.37
C ILE A 329 -1.70 -29.01 -17.68
N ILE A 330 -2.09 -27.83 -17.24
CA ILE A 330 -1.17 -26.82 -16.69
C ILE A 330 -1.50 -26.59 -15.22
N LYS A 331 -0.53 -26.81 -14.35
CA LYS A 331 -0.56 -26.45 -12.94
C LYS A 331 0.22 -25.15 -12.74
N ILE A 332 -0.49 -24.07 -12.38
CA ILE A 332 0.11 -22.73 -12.31
C ILE A 332 0.92 -22.54 -11.03
N ALA A 333 0.40 -22.99 -9.88
CA ALA A 333 1.01 -22.77 -8.59
C ALA A 333 2.48 -23.25 -8.48
N PRO A 334 2.89 -24.42 -9.00
CA PRO A 334 4.29 -24.84 -8.95
C PRO A 334 5.23 -23.91 -9.71
N GLU A 335 4.86 -23.45 -10.91
CA GLU A 335 5.67 -22.55 -11.70
C GLU A 335 5.74 -21.15 -11.06
N TYR A 336 4.64 -20.64 -10.53
CA TYR A 336 4.59 -19.39 -9.79
C TYR A 336 5.51 -19.42 -8.56
N LYS A 337 5.45 -20.50 -7.75
CA LYS A 337 6.35 -20.69 -6.60
C LYS A 337 7.82 -20.73 -7.01
N LYS A 338 8.13 -21.35 -8.15
CA LYS A 338 9.50 -21.39 -8.68
C LYS A 338 9.99 -20.00 -9.08
N GLN A 339 9.15 -19.21 -9.73
CA GLN A 339 9.48 -17.81 -10.11
C GLN A 339 9.67 -16.94 -8.87
N ILE A 340 8.80 -17.05 -7.85
CA ILE A 340 9.00 -16.36 -6.56
C ILE A 340 10.37 -16.68 -5.98
N GLN A 341 10.75 -17.95 -5.94
CA GLN A 341 12.03 -18.35 -5.36
C GLN A 341 13.25 -17.82 -6.14
N ALA A 342 13.16 -17.78 -7.47
CA ALA A 342 14.19 -17.20 -8.31
C ALA A 342 14.31 -15.69 -8.05
N THR A 343 13.20 -14.99 -8.07
CA THR A 343 13.15 -13.53 -7.83
C THR A 343 13.68 -13.14 -6.46
N ILE A 344 13.35 -13.88 -5.39
CA ILE A 344 13.90 -13.61 -4.05
C ILE A 344 15.43 -13.75 -4.03
N LYS A 345 15.96 -14.77 -4.71
CA LYS A 345 17.40 -14.96 -4.81
C LYS A 345 18.07 -13.84 -5.58
N GLU A 346 17.49 -13.44 -6.71
CA GLU A 346 17.97 -12.33 -7.52
C GLU A 346 17.92 -10.99 -6.74
N LEU A 347 16.85 -10.74 -5.99
CA LEU A 347 16.74 -9.57 -5.11
C LEU A 347 17.84 -9.56 -4.03
N PHE A 348 18.11 -10.70 -3.42
CA PHE A 348 19.19 -10.82 -2.45
C PHE A 348 20.56 -10.55 -3.10
N GLU A 349 20.84 -11.18 -4.24
CA GLU A 349 22.09 -10.98 -4.98
C GLU A 349 22.26 -9.51 -5.42
N TYR A 350 21.19 -8.88 -5.88
CA TYR A 350 21.16 -7.46 -6.19
C TYR A 350 21.47 -6.61 -4.95
N SER A 351 20.80 -6.86 -3.83
CA SER A 351 21.03 -6.15 -2.57
C SER A 351 22.47 -6.33 -2.07
N MET A 352 23.04 -7.52 -2.21
CA MET A 352 24.44 -7.80 -1.87
C MET A 352 25.41 -7.07 -2.80
N LYS A 353 25.07 -6.86 -4.04
CA LYS A 353 25.92 -6.15 -5.00
C LYS A 353 25.90 -4.64 -4.75
N GLU A 354 24.73 -4.05 -4.62
CA GLU A 354 24.55 -2.59 -4.58
C GLU A 354 24.64 -2.00 -3.16
N TYR A 355 24.21 -2.79 -2.13
CA TYR A 355 24.06 -2.33 -0.74
C TYR A 355 24.81 -3.19 0.27
N LYS A 356 25.85 -3.91 -0.13
CA LYS A 356 26.54 -4.88 0.75
C LYS A 356 26.89 -4.30 2.12
N ARG A 357 27.54 -3.14 2.13
CA ARG A 357 27.97 -2.51 3.39
C ARG A 357 26.76 -2.07 4.21
N GLU A 358 25.86 -1.35 3.59
CA GLU A 358 24.66 -0.81 4.20
C GLU A 358 23.80 -1.92 4.79
N MET A 359 23.64 -3.04 4.06
CA MET A 359 22.89 -4.20 4.49
C MET A 359 23.60 -4.93 5.62
N LEU A 360 24.84 -5.34 5.46
CA LEU A 360 25.51 -6.20 6.45
C LEU A 360 25.79 -5.49 7.80
N THR A 361 25.85 -4.16 7.81
CA THR A 361 26.04 -3.37 9.04
C THR A 361 24.76 -2.97 9.76
N ALA A 362 23.59 -3.23 9.18
CA ALA A 362 22.31 -2.97 9.83
C ALA A 362 22.12 -3.85 11.08
N ASN A 363 21.41 -3.33 12.08
CA ASN A 363 21.03 -4.06 13.30
C ASN A 363 19.65 -4.71 13.15
N THR A 364 18.81 -4.14 12.31
CA THR A 364 17.45 -4.62 12.06
C THR A 364 17.20 -4.76 10.56
N PHE A 365 16.62 -5.88 10.17
CA PHE A 365 16.23 -6.19 8.80
C PHE A 365 14.73 -6.38 8.74
N ILE A 366 14.06 -5.70 7.81
CA ILE A 366 12.60 -5.67 7.73
C ILE A 366 12.16 -6.01 6.31
N VAL A 367 11.22 -6.94 6.18
CA VAL A 367 10.51 -7.20 4.93
C VAL A 367 9.04 -6.87 5.14
N SER A 368 8.53 -5.90 4.39
CA SER A 368 7.18 -5.36 4.49
C SER A 368 6.47 -5.32 3.15
N GLY A 369 5.31 -4.68 3.11
CA GLY A 369 4.51 -4.48 1.91
C GLY A 369 3.56 -5.63 1.60
N GLY A 370 2.71 -5.45 0.58
CA GLY A 370 1.66 -6.40 0.24
C GLY A 370 2.17 -7.78 -0.21
N ALA A 371 3.40 -7.86 -0.71
CA ALA A 371 4.07 -9.11 -1.07
C ALA A 371 5.07 -9.58 0.01
N GLY A 372 5.20 -8.85 1.11
CA GLY A 372 6.14 -9.17 2.18
C GLY A 372 6.00 -10.60 2.71
N GLU A 373 4.77 -11.12 2.78
CA GLU A 373 4.49 -12.50 3.18
C GLU A 373 5.20 -13.54 2.30
N LEU A 374 5.30 -13.28 1.00
CA LEU A 374 5.92 -14.21 0.05
C LEU A 374 7.45 -14.17 0.10
N TYR A 375 8.02 -13.04 0.48
CA TYR A 375 9.47 -12.79 0.41
C TYR A 375 10.19 -13.03 1.74
N ALA A 376 9.55 -12.70 2.87
CA ALA A 376 10.21 -12.50 4.14
C ALA A 376 11.04 -13.69 4.60
N ASP A 377 10.45 -14.87 4.72
CA ASP A 377 11.11 -16.02 5.33
C ASP A 377 12.42 -16.39 4.61
N LYS A 378 12.39 -16.35 3.29
CA LYS A 378 13.52 -16.77 2.48
C LYS A 378 14.56 -15.66 2.32
N LEU A 379 14.12 -14.41 2.12
CA LEU A 379 15.02 -13.28 2.01
C LEU A 379 15.77 -13.03 3.31
N LEU A 380 15.06 -13.01 4.44
CA LEU A 380 15.66 -12.82 5.76
C LEU A 380 16.63 -13.98 6.11
N LYS A 381 16.32 -15.20 5.69
CA LYS A 381 17.24 -16.34 5.84
C LYS A 381 18.54 -16.10 5.08
N TYR A 382 18.50 -15.69 3.81
CA TYR A 382 19.70 -15.39 3.03
C TYR A 382 20.52 -14.26 3.66
N VAL A 383 19.85 -13.23 4.16
CA VAL A 383 20.52 -12.09 4.83
C VAL A 383 21.19 -12.55 6.11
N ARG A 384 20.52 -13.36 6.94
CA ARG A 384 21.10 -13.91 8.17
C ARG A 384 22.34 -14.76 7.89
N GLU A 385 22.26 -15.65 6.90
CA GLU A 385 23.37 -16.47 6.44
C GLU A 385 24.55 -15.59 5.99
N ALA A 386 24.31 -14.55 5.19
CA ALA A 386 25.34 -13.62 4.75
C ALA A 386 25.98 -12.83 5.92
N VAL A 387 25.20 -12.42 6.92
CA VAL A 387 25.73 -11.78 8.13
C VAL A 387 26.61 -12.77 8.91
N ALA A 388 26.15 -14.00 9.08
CA ALA A 388 26.90 -15.05 9.79
C ALA A 388 28.22 -15.40 9.08
N GLU A 389 28.22 -15.50 7.75
CA GLU A 389 29.40 -15.76 6.95
C GLU A 389 30.45 -14.62 7.04
N ASN A 390 30.02 -13.36 7.13
CA ASN A 390 30.92 -12.23 7.15
C ASN A 390 31.40 -11.83 8.57
N PHE A 391 30.57 -12.06 9.61
CA PHE A 391 30.82 -11.57 10.97
C PHE A 391 30.72 -12.63 12.06
N GLY A 392 30.30 -13.86 11.73
CA GLY A 392 30.09 -14.96 12.67
C GLY A 392 28.66 -15.05 13.21
N GLU A 393 28.28 -16.26 13.66
CA GLU A 393 26.94 -16.58 14.17
C GLU A 393 26.54 -15.71 15.38
N GLU A 394 27.47 -15.44 16.30
CA GLU A 394 27.19 -14.60 17.47
C GLU A 394 26.72 -13.16 17.09
N VAL A 395 27.22 -12.64 15.97
CA VAL A 395 26.80 -11.33 15.47
C VAL A 395 25.44 -11.44 14.80
N ALA A 396 25.21 -12.48 14.01
CA ALA A 396 23.93 -12.72 13.39
C ALA A 396 22.80 -12.87 14.42
N ASP A 397 23.06 -13.60 15.53
CA ASP A 397 22.09 -13.84 16.59
C ASP A 397 21.71 -12.59 17.39
N LYS A 398 22.53 -11.53 17.34
CA LYS A 398 22.24 -10.25 17.99
C LYS A 398 21.42 -9.29 17.13
N LYS A 399 21.21 -9.61 15.86
CA LYS A 399 20.45 -8.77 14.93
C LYS A 399 18.97 -9.19 14.86
N ASN A 400 18.13 -8.25 14.49
CA ASN A 400 16.69 -8.48 14.34
C ASN A 400 16.36 -8.77 12.88
N PHE A 401 15.67 -9.87 12.61
CA PHE A 401 15.20 -10.28 11.29
C PHE A 401 13.68 -10.33 11.34
N CYS A 402 13.02 -9.30 10.81
CA CYS A 402 11.62 -9.04 11.03
C CYS A 402 10.81 -9.13 9.73
N LYS A 403 9.86 -10.06 9.70
CA LYS A 403 8.71 -9.96 8.82
C LYS A 403 7.76 -8.95 9.43
N ALA A 404 7.40 -7.92 8.68
CA ALA A 404 6.53 -6.88 9.17
C ALA A 404 5.18 -7.46 9.60
N LYS A 405 4.75 -7.10 10.82
CA LYS A 405 3.51 -7.58 11.43
C LYS A 405 2.43 -6.51 11.47
N GLY A 406 2.79 -5.24 11.20
CA GLY A 406 1.96 -4.11 11.56
C GLY A 406 1.87 -3.94 13.08
N ARG A 407 1.23 -2.89 13.53
CA ARG A 407 1.00 -2.63 14.95
C ARG A 407 -0.50 -2.78 15.22
N TYR A 408 -0.88 -2.98 16.46
CA TYR A 408 -2.28 -3.13 16.89
C TYR A 408 -2.93 -4.50 16.62
N GLY A 409 -2.16 -5.60 16.75
CA GLY A 409 -2.67 -6.98 16.96
C GLY A 409 -3.55 -7.58 15.87
N ASP A 410 -3.63 -8.88 15.85
CA ASP A 410 -4.67 -9.72 15.22
C ASP A 410 -5.00 -9.48 13.75
N VAL A 411 -4.05 -9.05 12.93
CA VAL A 411 -4.28 -8.90 11.49
C VAL A 411 -3.60 -10.03 10.75
N GLU A 412 -4.37 -10.96 10.25
CA GLU A 412 -3.94 -11.73 9.08
C GLU A 412 -3.39 -10.72 8.05
N ASN A 413 -2.14 -10.90 7.62
CA ASN A 413 -1.43 -9.98 6.72
C ASN A 413 -1.01 -8.61 7.32
N GLY A 414 -0.51 -8.58 8.55
CA GLY A 414 -0.01 -7.36 9.21
C GLY A 414 1.03 -6.58 8.39
N SER A 415 1.82 -7.25 7.55
CA SER A 415 2.77 -6.63 6.62
C SER A 415 2.13 -5.64 5.64
N ILE A 416 0.86 -5.86 5.27
CA ILE A 416 0.11 -4.99 4.36
C ILE A 416 -0.11 -3.60 4.98
N TYR A 417 -0.35 -3.54 6.29
CA TYR A 417 -0.66 -2.30 6.99
C TYR A 417 0.54 -1.64 7.67
N SER A 418 1.71 -2.27 7.69
CA SER A 418 2.88 -1.74 8.42
C SER A 418 3.26 -0.33 7.95
N ILE A 419 3.16 -0.06 6.65
CA ILE A 419 3.43 1.23 6.04
C ILE A 419 2.44 2.29 6.54
N ALA A 420 1.14 2.04 6.39
CA ALA A 420 0.10 2.98 6.83
C ALA A 420 0.12 3.19 8.35
N THR A 421 0.42 2.15 9.13
CA THR A 421 0.60 2.23 10.58
C THR A 421 1.82 3.09 10.95
N GLY A 422 2.94 2.88 10.26
CA GLY A 422 4.14 3.70 10.45
C GLY A 422 3.88 5.18 10.16
N GLY A 423 3.16 5.50 9.09
CA GLY A 423 2.72 6.86 8.81
C GLY A 423 1.91 7.46 9.96
N LEU A 424 0.97 6.70 10.52
CA LEU A 424 0.20 7.14 11.69
C LEU A 424 1.09 7.47 12.91
N LEU A 425 2.19 6.74 13.08
CA LEU A 425 3.12 6.91 14.20
C LEU A 425 4.12 8.06 14.01
N LEU A 426 4.28 8.53 12.77
CA LEU A 426 5.14 9.68 12.43
C LEU A 426 4.45 11.04 12.61
N ALA A 427 3.13 11.04 12.82
CA ALA A 427 2.34 12.25 13.10
C ALA A 427 2.43 12.67 14.55
#